data_1859d29a58650746cc052d4cb34f988a
#
_entry.id   1859d29a58650746cc052d4cb34f988a
#
_cell.length_a   1.000
_cell.length_b   1.000
_cell.length_c   1.000
_cell.angle_alpha   90.00
_cell.angle_beta   90.00
_cell.angle_gamma   90.00
#
_symmetry.space_group_name_H-M   'P 1'
#
loop_
_entity.id
_entity.type
_entity.pdbx_description
1 polymer ?
#
loop_
_entity_poly.entity_id
_entity_poly.type
_entity_poly.pdbx_seq_one_letter_code
_entity_poly.pdbx_strand_id
1 'polypeptide(L)'
;PDWYLLKNNCKYEFRNYPNEFHNGGSWPMVNGFFGLALLSKNEKANATQLLQAINDANALADFSFYENFNTATKAPNGVPFCAWSAAGAVLLHQSLHTNFKLLL
;
A
#
# COMPACT_ATOMS: atom_id res chain seq x y z
N PRO A 1 -17.41 14.59 2.84
CA PRO A 1 -17.76 14.73 4.28
C PRO A 1 -16.78 15.66 4.96
N ASP A 2 -17.26 16.36 5.99
CA ASP A 2 -16.38 17.13 6.85
C ASP A 2 -15.70 16.20 7.89
N TRP A 3 -14.50 15.80 7.59
CA TRP A 3 -13.72 14.87 8.40
C TRP A 3 -13.41 15.40 9.80
N TYR A 4 -13.34 16.73 9.95
CA TYR A 4 -13.07 17.36 11.24
C TYR A 4 -14.27 17.27 12.19
N LEU A 5 -15.48 17.26 11.67
CA LEU A 5 -16.68 17.02 12.46
C LEU A 5 -16.76 15.56 12.94
N LEU A 6 -16.31 14.61 12.12
CA LEU A 6 -16.29 13.20 12.49
C LEU A 6 -15.31 12.90 13.62
N LYS A 7 -14.22 13.65 13.73
CA LYS A 7 -13.22 13.48 14.78
C LYS A 7 -13.83 13.45 16.18
N ASN A 8 -14.78 14.35 16.44
CA ASN A 8 -15.41 14.47 17.77
C ASN A 8 -16.36 13.32 18.10
N ASN A 9 -16.76 12.54 17.10
CA ASN A 9 -17.68 11.41 17.25
C ASN A 9 -16.95 10.06 17.22
N CYS A 10 -15.63 10.03 17.04
CA CYS A 10 -14.85 8.80 17.04
C CYS A 10 -14.51 8.38 18.47
N LYS A 11 -14.78 7.10 18.79
CA LYS A 11 -14.42 6.50 20.08
C LYS A 11 -12.92 6.38 20.29
N TYR A 12 -12.17 6.24 19.19
CA TYR A 12 -10.72 6.10 19.18
C TYR A 12 -10.08 7.30 18.51
N GLU A 13 -8.75 7.44 18.63
CA GLU A 13 -8.00 8.45 17.91
C GLU A 13 -8.37 8.45 16.43
N PHE A 14 -8.70 9.61 15.91
CA PHE A 14 -9.06 9.77 14.50
C PHE A 14 -7.82 9.58 13.62
N ARG A 15 -7.92 8.64 12.67
CA ARG A 15 -6.81 8.25 11.80
C ARG A 15 -7.11 8.35 10.32
N ASN A 16 -8.29 8.86 9.94
CA ASN A 16 -8.70 8.94 8.55
C ASN A 16 -8.73 10.39 8.05
N TYR A 17 -7.66 11.13 8.31
CA TYR A 17 -7.47 12.42 7.65
C TYR A 17 -7.32 12.23 6.13
N PRO A 18 -7.63 13.27 5.31
CA PRO A 18 -7.44 13.17 3.86
C PRO A 18 -6.04 12.68 3.50
N ASN A 19 -5.97 11.75 2.53
CA ASN A 19 -4.76 11.09 2.02
C ASN A 19 -4.09 10.08 2.98
N GLU A 20 -4.75 9.70 4.06
CA GLU A 20 -4.23 8.77 5.05
C GLU A 20 -5.16 7.56 5.23
N PHE A 21 -4.61 6.44 5.68
CA PHE A 21 -5.35 5.21 5.99
C PHE A 21 -6.45 4.89 4.96
N HIS A 22 -7.70 4.73 5.40
CA HIS A 22 -8.83 4.40 4.53
C HIS A 22 -9.42 5.60 3.79
N ASN A 23 -8.87 6.78 4.00
CA ASN A 23 -9.26 8.01 3.31
C ASN A 23 -8.23 8.45 2.26
N GLY A 24 -7.78 7.53 1.45
CA GLY A 24 -6.86 7.79 0.34
C GLY A 24 -5.39 7.52 0.65
N GLY A 25 -5.08 6.85 1.75
CA GLY A 25 -3.73 6.37 2.04
C GLY A 25 -3.29 5.27 1.06
N SER A 26 -2.00 5.22 0.76
CA SER A 26 -1.41 4.17 -0.07
C SER A 26 -0.95 3.00 0.80
N TRP A 27 -1.46 1.81 0.51
CA TRP A 27 -1.17 0.59 1.26
C TRP A 27 -0.34 -0.36 0.41
N PRO A 28 0.91 -0.65 0.75
CA PRO A 28 1.77 -1.54 -0.03
C PRO A 28 1.15 -2.92 -0.27
N MET A 29 0.48 -3.48 0.73
CA MET A 29 -0.24 -4.75 0.59
C MET A 29 -1.34 -4.66 -0.47
N VAL A 30 -2.22 -3.67 -0.39
CA VAL A 30 -3.33 -3.49 -1.33
C VAL A 30 -2.81 -3.24 -2.74
N ASN A 31 -1.78 -2.41 -2.86
CA ASN A 31 -1.11 -2.15 -4.14
C ASN A 31 -0.46 -3.41 -4.72
N GLY A 32 0.10 -4.27 -3.88
CA GLY A 32 0.60 -5.58 -4.30
C GLY A 32 -0.50 -6.44 -4.94
N PHE A 33 -1.65 -6.57 -4.30
CA PHE A 33 -2.80 -7.29 -4.86
C PHE A 33 -3.36 -6.62 -6.12
N PHE A 34 -3.38 -5.29 -6.17
CA PHE A 34 -3.78 -4.58 -7.39
C PHE A 34 -2.81 -4.87 -8.55
N GLY A 35 -1.51 -4.94 -8.28
CA GLY A 35 -0.50 -5.36 -9.25
C GLY A 35 -0.74 -6.77 -9.79
N LEU A 36 -1.15 -7.72 -8.95
CA LEU A 36 -1.54 -9.06 -9.39
C LEU A 36 -2.77 -9.02 -10.32
N ALA A 37 -3.74 -8.18 -10.00
CA ALA A 37 -4.92 -7.99 -10.88
C ALA A 37 -4.52 -7.38 -12.24
N LEU A 38 -3.59 -6.43 -12.26
CA LEU A 38 -3.02 -5.89 -13.51
C LEU A 38 -2.35 -6.99 -14.35
N LEU A 39 -1.55 -7.86 -13.72
CA LEU A 39 -0.92 -8.99 -14.42
C LEU A 39 -1.96 -9.95 -15.00
N SER A 40 -3.05 -10.22 -14.32
CA SER A 40 -4.14 -11.06 -14.83
C SER A 40 -4.81 -10.49 -16.08
N LYS A 41 -4.66 -9.19 -16.31
CA LYS A 41 -5.16 -8.45 -17.50
C LYS A 41 -4.07 -8.16 -18.53
N ASN A 42 -2.89 -8.78 -18.40
CA ASN A 42 -1.72 -8.57 -19.25
C ASN A 42 -1.13 -7.15 -19.20
N GLU A 43 -1.42 -6.40 -18.14
CA GLU A 43 -0.91 -5.04 -17.89
C GLU A 43 0.47 -5.05 -17.20
N LYS A 44 1.41 -5.79 -17.78
CA LYS A 44 2.74 -6.04 -17.17
C LYS A 44 3.52 -4.76 -16.91
N ALA A 45 3.47 -3.79 -17.81
CA ALA A 45 4.18 -2.52 -17.66
C ALA A 45 3.67 -1.74 -16.42
N ASN A 46 2.35 -1.65 -16.27
CA ASN A 46 1.73 -0.98 -15.14
C ASN A 46 2.00 -1.72 -13.82
N ALA A 47 1.98 -3.04 -13.82
CA ALA A 47 2.34 -3.85 -12.67
C ALA A 47 3.81 -3.65 -12.24
N THR A 48 4.73 -3.51 -13.21
CA THR A 48 6.15 -3.23 -12.94
C THR A 48 6.35 -1.86 -12.32
N GLN A 49 5.68 -0.83 -12.83
CA GLN A 49 5.74 0.52 -12.26
C GLN A 49 5.17 0.53 -10.83
N LEU A 50 4.09 -0.22 -10.61
CA LEU A 50 3.49 -0.33 -9.28
C LEU A 50 4.41 -1.03 -8.29
N LEU A 51 5.10 -2.10 -8.70
CA LEU A 51 6.11 -2.76 -7.87
C LEU A 51 7.23 -1.79 -7.47
N GLN A 52 7.71 -0.98 -8.40
CA GLN A 52 8.72 0.03 -8.10
C GLN A 52 8.21 1.03 -7.06
N ALA A 53 6.99 1.54 -7.23
CA ALA A 53 6.39 2.46 -6.27
C ALA A 53 6.20 1.85 -4.87
N ILE A 54 5.83 0.56 -4.79
CA ILE A 54 5.73 -0.18 -3.52
C ILE A 54 7.11 -0.29 -2.86
N ASN A 55 8.13 -0.64 -3.63
CA ASN A 55 9.49 -0.79 -3.10
C ASN A 55 10.04 0.56 -2.60
N ASP A 56 9.82 1.63 -3.35
CA ASP A 56 10.22 2.98 -2.95
C ASP A 56 9.53 3.41 -1.64
N ALA A 57 8.24 3.12 -1.50
CA ALA A 57 7.50 3.39 -0.28
C ALA A 57 8.02 2.56 0.91
N ASN A 58 8.24 1.25 0.72
CA ASN A 58 8.75 0.36 1.76
C ASN A 58 10.19 0.71 2.18
N ALA A 59 10.97 1.34 1.30
CA ALA A 59 12.32 1.82 1.60
C ALA A 59 12.34 3.10 2.45
N LEU A 60 11.25 3.83 2.53
CA LEU A 60 11.17 5.03 3.36
C LEU A 60 11.39 4.68 4.83
N ALA A 61 11.91 5.64 5.60
CA ALA A 61 12.23 5.46 7.01
C ALA A 61 13.10 4.22 7.29
N ASP A 62 14.16 4.06 6.49
CA ASP A 62 15.16 3.00 6.62
C ASP A 62 14.57 1.57 6.54
N PHE A 63 13.79 1.33 5.49
CA PHE A 63 13.13 0.03 5.24
C PHE A 63 12.24 -0.43 6.39
N SER A 64 11.51 0.50 6.99
CA SER A 64 10.65 0.19 8.13
C SER A 64 9.31 -0.44 7.74
N PHE A 65 8.99 -0.60 6.46
CA PHE A 65 7.77 -1.29 5.98
C PHE A 65 6.51 -0.85 6.71
N TYR A 66 6.21 0.45 6.66
CA TYR A 66 5.03 0.99 7.33
C TYR A 66 3.72 0.45 6.76
N GLU A 67 2.69 0.52 7.57
CA GLU A 67 1.35 0.03 7.25
C GLU A 67 0.74 0.72 6.02
N ASN A 68 0.83 2.05 5.99
CA ASN A 68 0.41 2.87 4.85
C ASN A 68 1.20 4.17 4.77
N PHE A 69 0.98 4.90 3.69
CA PHE A 69 1.66 6.16 3.41
C PHE A 69 0.66 7.23 3.00
N ASN A 70 0.88 8.47 3.46
CA ASN A 70 0.11 9.62 3.01
C ASN A 70 0.38 9.87 1.52
N THR A 71 -0.67 9.87 0.70
CA THR A 71 -0.52 9.99 -0.76
C THR A 71 -0.11 11.38 -1.24
N ALA A 72 -0.30 12.42 -0.43
CA ALA A 72 0.13 13.78 -0.76
C ALA A 72 1.57 14.07 -0.32
N THR A 73 1.94 13.63 0.89
CA THR A 73 3.25 13.97 1.51
C THR A 73 4.26 12.84 1.44
N LYS A 74 3.81 11.61 1.15
CA LYS A 74 4.58 10.36 1.25
C LYS A 74 5.00 10.00 2.68
N ALA A 75 4.49 10.70 3.68
CA ALA A 75 4.80 10.39 5.07
C ALA A 75 4.31 8.98 5.44
N PRO A 76 5.14 8.18 6.13
CA PRO A 76 4.72 6.87 6.62
C PRO A 76 3.71 7.02 7.76
N ASN A 77 2.70 6.15 7.77
CA ASN A 77 1.62 6.12 8.74
C ASN A 77 1.37 4.72 9.28
N GLY A 78 0.78 4.65 10.44
CA GLY A 78 0.46 3.40 11.10
C GLY A 78 1.67 2.80 11.80
N VAL A 79 1.70 1.47 11.86
CA VAL A 79 2.78 0.75 12.55
C VAL A 79 3.92 0.39 11.59
N PRO A 80 5.18 0.49 12.03
CA PRO A 80 6.31 -0.01 11.25
C PRO A 80 6.41 -1.54 11.30
N PHE A 81 7.27 -2.10 10.46
CA PHE A 81 7.57 -3.54 10.38
C PHE A 81 6.35 -4.40 10.08
N CYS A 82 5.45 -3.90 9.25
CA CYS A 82 4.27 -4.63 8.82
C CYS A 82 4.62 -5.72 7.81
N ALA A 83 4.48 -6.98 8.23
CA ALA A 83 4.75 -8.13 7.37
C ALA A 83 3.91 -8.13 6.09
N TRP A 84 2.67 -7.69 6.13
CA TRP A 84 1.82 -7.61 4.93
C TRP A 84 2.28 -6.54 3.93
N SER A 85 2.92 -5.45 4.38
CA SER A 85 3.51 -4.47 3.47
C SER A 85 4.69 -5.07 2.69
N ALA A 86 5.51 -5.88 3.33
CA ALA A 86 6.55 -6.65 2.67
C ALA A 86 5.96 -7.74 1.76
N ALA A 87 4.93 -8.46 2.23
CA ALA A 87 4.28 -9.52 1.47
C ALA A 87 3.68 -9.03 0.15
N GLY A 88 3.08 -7.85 0.12
CA GLY A 88 2.56 -7.23 -1.10
C GLY A 88 3.64 -7.07 -2.18
N ALA A 89 4.81 -6.58 -1.79
CA ALA A 89 5.96 -6.44 -2.70
C ALA A 89 6.48 -7.80 -3.19
N VAL A 90 6.66 -8.76 -2.27
CA VAL A 90 7.19 -10.10 -2.60
C VAL A 90 6.26 -10.85 -3.55
N LEU A 91 4.96 -10.85 -3.28
CA LEU A 91 3.97 -11.52 -4.14
C LEU A 91 3.97 -10.94 -5.55
N LEU A 92 3.96 -9.62 -5.68
CA LEU A 92 3.98 -8.97 -6.98
C LEU A 92 5.30 -9.22 -7.72
N HIS A 93 6.44 -9.15 -7.02
CA HIS A 93 7.75 -9.46 -7.58
C HIS A 93 7.81 -10.89 -8.11
N GLN A 94 7.40 -11.88 -7.32
CA GLN A 94 7.39 -13.28 -7.72
C GLN A 94 6.49 -13.51 -8.94
N SER A 95 5.32 -12.88 -8.97
CA SER A 95 4.38 -13.03 -10.08
C SER A 95 4.88 -12.38 -11.39
N LEU A 96 5.72 -11.33 -11.29
CA LEU A 96 6.34 -10.68 -12.46
C LEU A 96 7.50 -11.47 -13.04
N HIS A 97 8.29 -12.14 -12.21
CA HIS A 97 9.59 -12.71 -12.58
C HIS A 97 9.65 -14.22 -12.61
N THR A 98 8.60 -14.90 -12.15
CA THR A 98 8.53 -16.37 -12.15
C THR A 98 7.20 -16.85 -12.74
N ASN A 99 7.05 -18.16 -12.88
CA ASN A 99 5.77 -18.78 -13.25
C ASN A 99 4.80 -18.88 -12.06
N PHE A 100 5.10 -18.21 -10.95
CA PHE A 100 4.22 -18.18 -9.80
C PHE A 100 2.90 -17.50 -10.16
N LYS A 101 1.80 -18.19 -9.92
CA LYS A 101 0.44 -17.64 -10.06
C LYS A 101 -0.28 -17.83 -8.74
N LEU A 102 -0.75 -16.75 -8.19
CA LEU A 102 -1.69 -16.84 -7.08
C LEU A 102 -3.04 -17.31 -7.65
N LEU A 103 -3.50 -18.47 -7.19
CA LEU A 103 -4.86 -18.93 -7.50
C LEU A 103 -5.81 -18.22 -6.55
N LEU A 104 -6.59 -17.32 -7.12
CA LEU A 104 -7.63 -16.57 -6.42
C LEU A 104 -8.99 -17.22 -6.67
#